data_a39ac70a5fb383ff236aa89e9f4c8aee
#
_entry.id   a39ac70a5fb383ff236aa89e9f4c8aee
#
_cell.length_a   1.000
_cell.length_b   1.000
_cell.length_c   1.000
_cell.angle_alpha   90.00
_cell.angle_beta   90.00
_cell.angle_gamma   90.00
#
_symmetry.space_group_name_H-M   'P 1'
#
loop_
_entity.id
_entity.type
_entity.pdbx_description
1 polymer ?
#
loop_
_entity_poly.entity_id
_entity_poly.type
_entity_poly.pdbx_seq_one_letter_code
_entity_poly.pdbx_strand_id
1 'polypeptide(L)'
;HALVGLCDLMATFAELSGAKLTPQQAPDSISFAPLLKNPKAKGARENLVMQSIGPFVVCEGDWKLCLCPGSGSHGRYGNTPGMDDAWRGALKDFGKTPTWKDIAKAPFVQLFNVAADPHEDHNLAAQEPERVARMVALLRQQITNGRSTPGPKLTNGRPRININQRVPEFVRKQLK
;
A
#
# COMPACT_ATOMS: atom_id res chain seq x y z
N HIS A 1 -8.84 -13.88 1.26
CA HIS A 1 -8.47 -13.22 0.00
C HIS A 1 -6.96 -13.32 -0.20
N ALA A 2 -6.50 -13.48 -1.45
CA ALA A 2 -5.08 -13.45 -1.79
C ALA A 2 -4.67 -12.02 -2.16
N LEU A 3 -3.53 -11.57 -1.63
CA LEU A 3 -2.93 -10.29 -2.01
C LEU A 3 -2.18 -10.48 -3.33
N VAL A 4 -2.49 -9.66 -4.33
CA VAL A 4 -1.88 -9.67 -5.67
C VAL A 4 -1.67 -8.23 -6.15
N GLY A 5 -0.53 -7.95 -6.74
CA GLY A 5 -0.21 -6.66 -7.33
C GLY A 5 0.10 -6.74 -8.83
N LEU A 6 -0.03 -5.63 -9.55
CA LEU A 6 0.38 -5.58 -10.96
C LEU A 6 1.86 -5.88 -11.16
N CYS A 7 2.71 -5.60 -10.16
CA CYS A 7 4.13 -5.98 -10.16
C CYS A 7 4.35 -7.50 -10.27
N ASP A 8 3.33 -8.31 -9.93
CA ASP A 8 3.41 -9.78 -9.92
C ASP A 8 3.24 -10.40 -11.30
N LEU A 9 2.82 -9.65 -12.29
CA LEU A 9 2.62 -10.13 -13.65
C LEU A 9 3.92 -10.66 -14.26
N MET A 10 5.06 -10.02 -13.99
CA MET A 10 6.34 -10.46 -14.58
C MET A 10 6.73 -11.87 -14.13
N ALA A 11 6.70 -12.15 -12.83
CA ALA A 11 6.99 -13.49 -12.32
C ALA A 11 5.93 -14.51 -12.75
N THR A 12 4.67 -14.10 -12.83
CA THR A 12 3.57 -14.95 -13.26
C THR A 12 3.73 -15.36 -14.72
N PHE A 13 4.03 -14.43 -15.62
CA PHE A 13 4.26 -14.74 -17.02
C PHE A 13 5.52 -15.56 -17.24
N ALA A 14 6.59 -15.28 -16.48
CA ALA A 14 7.80 -16.10 -16.53
C ALA A 14 7.48 -17.55 -16.13
N GLU A 15 6.75 -17.78 -15.04
CA GLU A 15 6.36 -19.13 -14.62
C GLU A 15 5.47 -19.83 -15.66
N LEU A 16 4.47 -19.14 -16.21
CA LEU A 16 3.56 -19.71 -17.20
C LEU A 16 4.24 -20.05 -18.52
N SER A 17 5.27 -19.30 -18.93
CA SER A 17 6.04 -19.54 -20.14
C SER A 17 7.25 -20.45 -19.95
N GLY A 18 7.56 -20.85 -18.70
CA GLY A 18 8.77 -21.62 -18.38
C GLY A 18 10.07 -20.80 -18.41
N ALA A 19 9.97 -19.47 -18.51
CA ALA A 19 11.13 -18.58 -18.46
C ALA A 19 11.70 -18.48 -17.03
N LYS A 20 13.03 -18.34 -16.92
CA LYS A 20 13.71 -18.15 -15.63
C LYS A 20 14.11 -16.69 -15.47
N LEU A 21 13.70 -16.07 -14.38
CA LEU A 21 14.14 -14.74 -13.99
C LEU A 21 15.46 -14.82 -13.21
N THR A 22 16.35 -13.87 -13.45
CA THR A 22 17.54 -13.69 -12.62
C THR A 22 17.15 -12.93 -11.33
N PRO A 23 17.96 -12.99 -10.26
CA PRO A 23 17.67 -12.29 -9.01
C PRO A 23 17.52 -10.76 -9.14
N GLN A 24 18.02 -10.16 -10.20
CA GLN A 24 17.94 -8.73 -10.49
C GLN A 24 16.69 -8.37 -11.31
N GLN A 25 16.06 -9.35 -11.95
CA GLN A 25 14.85 -9.13 -12.72
C GLN A 25 13.63 -9.20 -11.82
N ALA A 26 12.72 -8.24 -11.99
CA ALA A 26 11.46 -8.17 -11.27
C ALA A 26 11.58 -8.39 -9.73
N PRO A 27 12.42 -7.60 -9.02
CA PRO A 27 12.76 -7.82 -7.61
C PRO A 27 11.57 -7.71 -6.64
N ASP A 28 10.44 -7.21 -7.13
CA ASP A 28 9.21 -7.04 -6.35
C ASP A 28 8.08 -7.96 -6.82
N SER A 29 8.36 -8.88 -7.75
CA SER A 29 7.37 -9.73 -8.39
C SER A 29 7.30 -11.10 -7.74
N ILE A 30 6.10 -11.55 -7.38
CA ILE A 30 5.81 -12.89 -6.86
C ILE A 30 4.74 -13.50 -7.77
N SER A 31 4.99 -14.69 -8.32
CA SER A 31 4.03 -15.33 -9.19
C SER A 31 2.73 -15.68 -8.45
N PHE A 32 1.61 -15.37 -9.07
CA PHE A 32 0.29 -15.85 -8.68
C PHE A 32 -0.28 -16.90 -9.64
N ALA A 33 0.54 -17.51 -10.50
CA ALA A 33 0.11 -18.58 -11.41
C ALA A 33 -0.65 -19.72 -10.68
N PRO A 34 -0.28 -20.15 -9.45
CA PRO A 34 -1.07 -21.13 -8.70
C PRO A 34 -2.52 -20.70 -8.45
N LEU A 35 -2.79 -19.40 -8.26
CA LEU A 35 -4.15 -18.87 -8.05
C LEU A 35 -4.98 -18.92 -9.33
N LEU A 36 -4.36 -18.81 -10.51
CA LEU A 36 -5.03 -18.95 -11.80
C LEU A 36 -5.52 -20.39 -12.03
N LYS A 37 -4.76 -21.37 -11.52
CA LYS A 37 -5.12 -22.81 -11.60
C LYS A 37 -6.13 -23.19 -10.52
N ASN A 38 -5.99 -22.64 -9.32
CA ASN A 38 -6.89 -22.88 -8.19
C ASN A 38 -7.12 -21.58 -7.42
N PRO A 39 -8.25 -20.88 -7.62
CA PRO A 39 -8.55 -19.63 -6.91
C PRO A 39 -8.64 -19.75 -5.39
N LYS A 40 -8.74 -20.98 -4.86
CA LYS A 40 -8.74 -21.25 -3.41
C LYS A 40 -7.35 -21.54 -2.84
N ALA A 41 -6.32 -21.60 -3.69
CA ALA A 41 -4.95 -21.78 -3.22
C ALA A 41 -4.51 -20.61 -2.33
N LYS A 42 -3.59 -20.88 -1.42
CA LYS A 42 -2.95 -19.80 -0.63
C LYS A 42 -2.09 -18.94 -1.56
N GLY A 43 -2.30 -17.63 -1.54
CA GLY A 43 -1.42 -16.68 -2.23
C GLY A 43 -0.02 -16.68 -1.62
N ALA A 44 0.98 -16.52 -2.47
CA ALA A 44 2.39 -16.47 -2.04
C ALA A 44 2.81 -15.10 -1.50
N ARG A 45 2.05 -14.05 -1.81
CA ARG A 45 2.35 -12.69 -1.38
C ARG A 45 1.79 -12.43 0.02
N GLU A 46 2.66 -12.08 0.96
CA GLU A 46 2.30 -11.74 2.34
C GLU A 46 2.09 -10.24 2.54
N ASN A 47 2.80 -9.42 1.75
CA ASN A 47 2.71 -7.97 1.83
C ASN A 47 2.90 -7.32 0.46
N LEU A 48 2.36 -6.11 0.30
CA LEU A 48 2.47 -5.31 -0.92
C LEU A 48 2.68 -3.85 -0.53
N VAL A 49 3.71 -3.23 -1.11
CA VAL A 49 3.94 -1.79 -1.00
C VAL A 49 3.47 -1.14 -2.29
N MET A 50 2.62 -0.13 -2.14
CA MET A 50 2.13 0.70 -3.23
C MET A 50 2.59 2.14 -3.01
N GLN A 51 2.90 2.84 -4.10
CA GLN A 51 3.24 4.26 -4.08
C GLN A 51 2.43 4.98 -5.14
N SER A 52 1.73 6.04 -4.73
CA SER A 52 1.00 6.93 -5.64
C SER A 52 1.50 8.35 -5.42
N ILE A 53 2.17 8.93 -6.42
CA ILE A 53 2.64 10.34 -6.45
C ILE A 53 3.30 10.81 -5.12
N GLY A 54 3.99 9.91 -4.42
CA GLY A 54 4.72 10.20 -3.18
C GLY A 54 4.31 9.39 -1.95
N PRO A 55 3.03 9.37 -1.54
CA PRO A 55 2.62 8.57 -0.39
C PRO A 55 2.84 7.08 -0.57
N PHE A 56 3.16 6.41 0.55
CA PHE A 56 3.28 4.97 0.62
C PHE A 56 2.05 4.36 1.29
N VAL A 57 1.62 3.26 0.74
CA VAL A 57 0.62 2.36 1.31
C VAL A 57 1.24 0.99 1.44
N VAL A 58 1.09 0.36 2.60
CA VAL A 58 1.58 -0.99 2.87
C VAL A 58 0.39 -1.87 3.20
N CYS A 59 0.21 -2.96 2.45
CA CYS A 59 -0.76 -4.01 2.76
C CYS A 59 -0.02 -5.22 3.33
N GLU A 60 -0.51 -5.80 4.42
CA GLU A 60 0.00 -7.02 5.05
C GLU A 60 -1.17 -7.85 5.55
N GLY A 61 -1.46 -8.98 4.90
CA GLY A 61 -2.69 -9.74 5.15
C GLY A 61 -3.93 -8.85 4.98
N ASP A 62 -4.76 -8.79 6.01
CA ASP A 62 -5.99 -7.98 6.03
C ASP A 62 -5.77 -6.52 6.44
N TRP A 63 -4.52 -6.12 6.63
CA TRP A 63 -4.21 -4.79 7.13
C TRP A 63 -3.66 -3.89 6.03
N LYS A 64 -4.10 -2.63 6.06
CA LYS A 64 -3.65 -1.57 5.15
C LYS A 64 -3.17 -0.38 5.97
N LEU A 65 -1.88 -0.08 5.89
CA LEU A 65 -1.25 1.11 6.46
C LEU A 65 -1.09 2.16 5.37
N CYS A 66 -1.62 3.35 5.60
CA CYS A 66 -1.43 4.51 4.72
C CYS A 66 -0.57 5.55 5.43
N LEU A 67 0.55 5.92 4.83
CA LEU A 67 1.39 7.04 5.28
C LEU A 67 0.98 8.33 4.56
N CYS A 68 -0.30 8.62 4.62
CA CYS A 68 -0.95 9.82 4.08
C CYS A 68 -2.41 9.87 4.54
N PRO A 69 -3.04 11.03 4.60
CA PRO A 69 -4.47 11.13 4.84
C PRO A 69 -5.29 10.62 3.65
N GLY A 70 -6.56 10.30 3.88
CA GLY A 70 -7.51 9.92 2.83
C GLY A 70 -7.28 8.53 2.25
N SER A 71 -6.95 7.54 3.09
CA SER A 71 -6.81 6.12 2.71
C SER A 71 -5.85 5.86 1.53
N GLY A 72 -4.85 6.70 1.37
CA GLY A 72 -3.92 6.62 0.23
C GLY A 72 -4.40 7.37 -1.02
N SER A 73 -5.61 7.92 -1.00
CA SER A 73 -6.04 8.82 -2.06
C SER A 73 -5.32 10.17 -1.92
N HIS A 74 -4.94 10.73 -3.06
CA HIS A 74 -4.19 11.99 -3.06
C HIS A 74 -5.12 13.20 -2.94
N GLY A 75 -6.43 12.94 -2.81
CA GLY A 75 -7.46 13.96 -2.81
C GLY A 75 -7.46 14.85 -4.06
N ARG A 76 -6.47 14.75 -4.98
CA ARG A 76 -6.49 15.41 -6.28
C ARG A 76 -7.55 14.84 -7.21
N TYR A 77 -8.02 13.65 -6.93
CA TYR A 77 -8.93 12.91 -7.78
C TYR A 77 -10.41 13.22 -7.51
N GLY A 78 -10.74 13.95 -6.45
CA GLY A 78 -12.11 14.40 -6.18
C GLY A 78 -12.72 15.33 -7.24
N ASN A 79 -11.91 15.80 -8.20
CA ASN A 79 -12.35 16.61 -9.32
C ASN A 79 -12.16 15.93 -10.69
N THR A 80 -11.82 14.64 -10.73
CA THR A 80 -11.71 13.93 -12.00
C THR A 80 -13.09 13.41 -12.40
N PRO A 81 -13.69 13.91 -13.48
CA PRO A 81 -14.95 13.37 -13.99
C PRO A 81 -14.81 11.89 -14.27
N GLY A 82 -15.69 11.06 -13.73
CA GLY A 82 -15.72 9.61 -13.96
C GLY A 82 -15.18 8.71 -12.87
N MET A 83 -14.50 9.23 -11.84
CA MET A 83 -14.17 8.46 -10.63
C MET A 83 -15.19 8.63 -9.50
N ASP A 84 -16.26 9.35 -9.79
CA ASP A 84 -17.03 10.09 -8.81
C ASP A 84 -18.02 9.26 -8.00
N ASP A 85 -18.70 8.30 -8.61
CA ASP A 85 -19.94 7.81 -7.99
C ASP A 85 -19.70 6.68 -6.97
N ALA A 86 -18.75 5.79 -7.20
CA ALA A 86 -18.42 4.77 -6.22
C ALA A 86 -17.69 5.39 -5.01
N TRP A 87 -16.79 6.35 -5.28
CA TRP A 87 -16.04 7.06 -4.25
C TRP A 87 -16.90 8.03 -3.45
N ARG A 88 -17.76 8.80 -4.12
CA ARG A 88 -18.77 9.65 -3.47
C ARG A 88 -19.82 8.84 -2.74
N GLY A 89 -20.10 7.61 -3.19
CA GLY A 89 -20.96 6.67 -2.49
C GLY A 89 -20.39 6.28 -1.13
N ALA A 90 -19.15 5.86 -1.09
CA ALA A 90 -18.44 5.52 0.14
C ALA A 90 -18.30 6.72 1.10
N LEU A 91 -18.18 7.93 0.58
CA LEU A 91 -18.08 9.16 1.38
C LEU A 91 -19.44 9.72 1.82
N LYS A 92 -20.55 9.29 1.23
CA LYS A 92 -21.90 9.69 1.65
C LYS A 92 -22.26 9.20 3.06
N ASP A 93 -21.69 8.11 3.50
CA ASP A 93 -21.89 7.56 4.84
C ASP A 93 -21.29 8.47 5.94
N PHE A 94 -20.40 9.40 5.58
CA PHE A 94 -19.91 10.48 6.45
C PHE A 94 -20.85 11.70 6.54
N GLY A 95 -22.04 11.64 5.95
CA GLY A 95 -23.03 12.73 6.00
C GLY A 95 -22.65 14.01 5.26
N LYS A 96 -21.38 14.15 4.83
CA LYS A 96 -20.87 15.23 3.96
C LYS A 96 -19.67 14.70 3.19
N THR A 97 -19.62 14.95 1.89
CA THR A 97 -18.40 14.68 1.10
C THR A 97 -17.26 15.50 1.69
N PRO A 98 -16.19 14.86 2.22
CA PRO A 98 -15.05 15.59 2.80
C PRO A 98 -14.44 16.50 1.73
N THR A 99 -14.17 17.71 2.14
CA THR A 99 -13.44 18.65 1.29
C THR A 99 -11.94 18.38 1.41
N TRP A 100 -11.13 18.93 0.50
CA TRP A 100 -9.67 18.96 0.60
C TRP A 100 -9.15 19.44 1.96
N LYS A 101 -9.83 20.43 2.54
CA LYS A 101 -9.47 20.97 3.85
C LYS A 101 -9.72 19.93 4.96
N ASP A 102 -10.72 19.11 4.80
CA ASP A 102 -11.05 18.05 5.76
C ASP A 102 -10.05 16.89 5.65
N ILE A 103 -9.72 16.46 4.42
CA ILE A 103 -8.70 15.44 4.17
C ILE A 103 -7.33 15.90 4.65
N ALA A 104 -6.96 17.16 4.45
CA ALA A 104 -5.70 17.71 4.92
C ALA A 104 -5.57 17.76 6.45
N LYS A 105 -6.70 17.75 7.17
CA LYS A 105 -6.76 17.69 8.64
C LYS A 105 -6.80 16.28 9.19
N ALA A 106 -7.10 15.28 8.34
CA ALA A 106 -7.13 13.89 8.75
C ALA A 106 -5.76 13.42 9.27
N PRO A 107 -5.72 12.44 10.18
CA PRO A 107 -4.46 11.88 10.66
C PRO A 107 -3.59 11.42 9.50
N PHE A 108 -2.29 11.74 9.56
CA PHE A 108 -1.34 11.35 8.51
C PHE A 108 -1.12 9.84 8.48
N VAL A 109 -1.08 9.19 9.63
CA VAL A 109 -0.99 7.75 9.72
C VAL A 109 -2.38 7.18 9.84
N GLN A 110 -2.75 6.31 8.90
CA GLN A 110 -4.03 5.63 8.91
C GLN A 110 -3.80 4.13 8.78
N LEU A 111 -4.49 3.36 9.62
CA LEU A 111 -4.43 1.90 9.61
C LEU A 111 -5.84 1.34 9.57
N PHE A 112 -6.09 0.44 8.62
CA PHE A 112 -7.39 -0.18 8.44
C PHE A 112 -7.28 -1.71 8.43
N ASN A 113 -8.28 -2.39 8.97
CA ASN A 113 -8.49 -3.82 8.75
C ASN A 113 -9.52 -3.99 7.63
N VAL A 114 -9.04 -4.14 6.40
CA VAL A 114 -9.88 -4.16 5.19
C VAL A 114 -10.79 -5.38 5.06
N ALA A 115 -10.56 -6.43 5.86
CA ALA A 115 -11.47 -7.57 5.91
C ALA A 115 -12.70 -7.28 6.78
N ALA A 116 -12.54 -6.54 7.87
CA ALA A 116 -13.62 -6.14 8.77
C ALA A 116 -14.26 -4.81 8.36
N ASP A 117 -13.48 -3.93 7.75
CA ASP A 117 -13.85 -2.57 7.34
C ASP A 117 -13.40 -2.31 5.88
N PRO A 118 -14.10 -2.87 4.88
CA PRO A 118 -13.73 -2.73 3.47
C PRO A 118 -13.90 -1.31 2.93
N HIS A 119 -14.64 -0.45 3.63
CA HIS A 119 -14.84 0.96 3.29
C HIS A 119 -13.77 1.88 3.90
N GLU A 120 -12.93 1.35 4.82
CA GLU A 120 -11.87 2.11 5.48
C GLU A 120 -12.40 3.31 6.30
N ASP A 121 -13.52 3.09 6.99
CA ASP A 121 -14.22 4.11 7.77
C ASP A 121 -13.54 4.35 9.14
N HIS A 122 -12.86 3.34 9.68
CA HIS A 122 -12.33 3.35 11.04
C HIS A 122 -10.80 3.29 11.05
N ASN A 123 -10.15 4.43 11.28
CA ASN A 123 -8.70 4.48 11.45
C ASN A 123 -8.28 3.89 12.80
N LEU A 124 -7.60 2.75 12.77
CA LEU A 124 -7.15 2.00 13.95
C LEU A 124 -5.70 2.32 14.37
N ALA A 125 -5.05 3.31 13.75
CA ALA A 125 -3.62 3.59 14.00
C ALA A 125 -3.30 3.91 15.46
N ALA A 126 -4.22 4.57 16.19
CA ALA A 126 -4.03 4.89 17.60
C ALA A 126 -4.25 3.67 18.53
N GLN A 127 -5.09 2.71 18.11
CA GLN A 127 -5.40 1.48 18.85
C GLN A 127 -4.35 0.39 18.62
N GLU A 128 -3.67 0.41 17.46
CA GLU A 128 -2.73 -0.62 17.01
C GLU A 128 -1.31 -0.04 16.74
N PRO A 129 -0.70 0.69 17.70
CA PRO A 129 0.58 1.37 17.46
C PRO A 129 1.73 0.41 17.15
N GLU A 130 1.73 -0.79 17.75
CA GLU A 130 2.76 -1.81 17.48
C GLU A 130 2.66 -2.34 16.06
N ARG A 131 1.45 -2.52 15.54
CA ARG A 131 1.22 -2.92 14.15
C ARG A 131 1.69 -1.84 13.19
N VAL A 132 1.36 -0.58 13.45
CA VAL A 132 1.87 0.57 12.68
C VAL A 132 3.40 0.53 12.63
N ALA A 133 4.06 0.40 13.80
CA ALA A 133 5.51 0.37 13.89
C ALA A 133 6.12 -0.81 13.09
N ARG A 134 5.53 -2.00 13.18
CA ARG A 134 5.94 -3.19 12.42
C ARG A 134 5.83 -2.98 10.92
N MET A 135 4.70 -2.47 10.44
CA MET A 135 4.47 -2.24 9.00
C MET A 135 5.36 -1.11 8.44
N VAL A 136 5.66 -0.08 9.25
CA VAL A 136 6.67 0.95 8.89
C VAL A 136 8.06 0.34 8.81
N ALA A 137 8.42 -0.55 9.75
CA ALA A 137 9.70 -1.25 9.73
C ALA A 137 9.83 -2.15 8.49
N LEU A 138 8.77 -2.86 8.12
CA LEU A 138 8.71 -3.66 6.89
C LEU A 138 8.98 -2.78 5.65
N LEU A 139 8.30 -1.64 5.52
CA LEU A 139 8.52 -0.69 4.43
C LEU A 139 9.99 -0.22 4.38
N ARG A 140 10.55 0.18 5.52
CA ARG A 140 11.95 0.61 5.62
C ARG A 140 12.92 -0.49 5.22
N GLN A 141 12.66 -1.72 5.63
CA GLN A 141 13.46 -2.88 5.27
C GLN A 141 13.46 -3.11 3.75
N GLN A 142 12.30 -3.09 3.11
CA GLN A 142 12.19 -3.26 1.66
C GLN A 142 12.90 -2.13 0.90
N ILE A 143 12.76 -0.88 1.33
CA ILE A 143 13.50 0.25 0.78
C ILE A 143 15.00 0.03 0.93
N THR A 144 15.46 -0.40 2.11
CA THR A 144 16.89 -0.65 2.37
C THR A 144 17.45 -1.79 1.53
N ASN A 145 16.63 -2.80 1.27
CA ASN A 145 17.01 -3.95 0.45
C ASN A 145 16.88 -3.67 -1.07
N GLY A 146 16.16 -2.60 -1.44
CA GLY A 146 15.86 -2.28 -2.84
C GLY A 146 14.97 -3.33 -3.52
N ARG A 147 14.24 -4.12 -2.71
CA ARG A 147 13.35 -5.19 -3.17
C ARG A 147 12.41 -5.66 -2.06
N SER A 148 11.27 -6.23 -2.46
CA SER A 148 10.28 -6.83 -1.55
C SER A 148 10.33 -8.37 -1.51
N THR A 149 11.10 -9.00 -2.40
CA THR A 149 11.26 -10.46 -2.45
C THR A 149 12.63 -10.90 -1.89
N PRO A 150 12.80 -12.17 -1.47
CA PRO A 150 14.12 -12.70 -1.10
C PRO A 150 15.14 -12.57 -2.22
N GLY A 151 16.39 -12.25 -1.86
CA GLY A 151 17.50 -12.19 -2.83
C GLY A 151 18.55 -11.15 -2.47
N PRO A 152 19.56 -10.95 -3.32
CA PRO A 152 20.62 -9.99 -3.07
C PRO A 152 20.07 -8.57 -3.01
N LYS A 153 20.66 -7.75 -2.15
CA LYS A 153 20.32 -6.34 -2.01
C LYS A 153 20.56 -5.60 -3.31
N LEU A 154 19.61 -4.74 -3.68
CA LEU A 154 19.68 -3.90 -4.87
C LEU A 154 19.77 -2.42 -4.49
N THR A 155 20.28 -1.62 -5.42
CA THR A 155 20.34 -0.17 -5.26
C THR A 155 19.02 0.45 -5.72
N ASN A 156 18.44 1.31 -4.89
CA ASN A 156 17.29 2.10 -5.32
C ASN A 156 17.68 3.11 -6.41
N GLY A 157 16.76 3.39 -7.31
CA GLY A 157 16.95 4.39 -8.36
C GLY A 157 17.11 5.84 -7.83
N ARG A 158 16.84 6.05 -6.52
CA ARG A 158 17.06 7.32 -5.83
C ARG A 158 17.86 7.07 -4.56
N PRO A 159 18.87 7.91 -4.25
CA PRO A 159 19.74 7.71 -3.10
C PRO A 159 19.03 7.92 -1.76
N ARG A 160 17.93 8.67 -1.75
CA ARG A 160 17.10 8.92 -0.56
C ARG A 160 15.63 8.77 -0.91
N ILE A 161 14.98 7.84 -0.23
CA ILE A 161 13.53 7.65 -0.28
C ILE A 161 12.95 8.16 1.04
N ASN A 162 12.16 9.21 0.95
CA ASN A 162 11.49 9.79 2.10
C ASN A 162 10.08 9.18 2.22
N ILE A 163 9.87 8.32 3.20
CA ILE A 163 8.56 7.70 3.46
C ILE A 163 7.56 8.69 4.06
N ASN A 164 8.05 9.81 4.59
CA ASN A 164 7.25 10.87 5.21
C ASN A 164 7.02 12.03 4.23
N GLN A 165 6.88 11.75 2.93
CA GLN A 165 6.58 12.79 1.96
C GLN A 165 5.26 13.47 2.27
N ARG A 166 5.30 14.80 2.34
CA ARG A 166 4.13 15.65 2.61
C ARG A 166 3.52 15.50 4.01
N VAL A 167 4.25 14.90 4.95
CA VAL A 167 3.86 14.93 6.36
C VAL A 167 3.93 16.38 6.84
N PRO A 168 2.85 16.93 7.40
CA PRO A 168 2.91 18.20 8.11
C PRO A 168 4.00 18.17 9.18
N GLU A 169 4.67 19.29 9.41
CA GLU A 169 5.83 19.35 10.31
C GLU A 169 5.51 18.87 11.73
N PHE A 170 4.30 19.18 12.22
CA PHE A 170 3.84 18.75 13.54
C PHE A 170 3.77 17.22 13.67
N VAL A 171 3.43 16.50 12.59
CA VAL A 171 3.39 15.03 12.57
C VAL A 171 4.80 14.44 12.45
N ARG A 172 5.73 15.11 11.74
CA ARG A 172 7.12 14.65 11.63
C ARG A 172 7.81 14.52 12.99
N LYS A 173 7.43 15.36 13.95
CA LYS A 173 7.95 15.30 15.31
C LYS A 173 7.46 14.08 16.09
N GLN A 174 6.31 13.54 15.73
CA GLN A 174 5.73 12.34 16.37
C GLN A 174 6.23 11.03 15.76
N LEU A 175 6.81 11.07 14.53
CA LEU A 175 7.32 9.91 13.81
C LEU A 175 8.85 9.69 13.99
N LYS A 176 9.50 10.49 14.85
CA LYS A 176 10.91 10.31 15.24
C LYS A 176 11.01 9.34 16.40
#